data_cf1788960f56c1c1c2a2ec0a05db6950
#
_entry.id   cf1788960f56c1c1c2a2ec0a05db6950
#
_cell.length_a   1.000
_cell.length_b   1.000
_cell.length_c   1.000
_cell.angle_alpha   90.00
_cell.angle_beta   90.00
_cell.angle_gamma   90.00
#
_symmetry.space_group_name_H-M   'P 1'
#
loop_
_entity.id
_entity.type
_entity.pdbx_description
1 polymer ?
#
loop_
_entity_poly.entity_id
_entity_poly.type
_entity_poly.pdbx_seq_one_letter_code
_entity_poly.pdbx_strand_id
1 'polypeptide(L)'
;MRKNWHFGMKLHIGADQRGIVHTVRATAASVADITQLPDLLHGQERELFGDQAYWKEDDRKFLQASGMRYRINRRPTSQRSLSDRWRMINRARSRTRARGEHAFRIVKQLWGFAKVRYRGLAKNLARAQTMFALANLYQVRRQLLPAGARCAL
;
A
#
# COMPACT_ATOMS: atom_id res chain seq x y z
N MET A 1 -11.72 -18.71 -20.58
CA MET A 1 -11.52 -17.50 -19.77
C MET A 1 -10.99 -16.38 -20.64
N ARG A 2 -11.75 -15.28 -20.82
CA ARG A 2 -11.26 -14.09 -21.55
C ARG A 2 -10.16 -13.43 -20.72
N LYS A 3 -8.93 -13.35 -21.23
CA LYS A 3 -7.86 -12.52 -20.66
C LYS A 3 -8.26 -11.05 -20.87
N ASN A 4 -8.72 -10.37 -19.84
CA ASN A 4 -8.91 -8.93 -19.90
C ASN A 4 -7.53 -8.25 -19.94
N TRP A 5 -7.19 -7.66 -21.07
CA TRP A 5 -5.99 -6.87 -21.23
C TRP A 5 -6.22 -5.51 -20.58
N HIS A 6 -5.54 -5.25 -19.49
CA HIS A 6 -5.57 -3.94 -18.83
C HIS A 6 -4.44 -3.07 -19.39
N PHE A 7 -4.81 -2.10 -20.22
CA PHE A 7 -3.90 -1.02 -20.63
C PHE A 7 -3.86 0.02 -19.52
N GLY A 8 -2.65 0.37 -19.06
CA GLY A 8 -2.49 1.38 -18.04
C GLY A 8 -1.27 1.15 -17.16
N MET A 9 -1.18 1.91 -16.09
CA MET A 9 -0.16 1.72 -15.07
C MET A 9 -0.80 1.45 -13.71
N LYS A 10 -0.03 0.76 -12.88
CA LYS A 10 -0.32 0.56 -11.45
C LYS A 10 0.60 1.43 -10.62
N LEU A 11 0.07 1.90 -9.48
CA LEU A 11 0.86 2.53 -8.44
C LEU A 11 0.91 1.61 -7.23
N HIS A 12 2.12 1.39 -6.76
CA HIS A 12 2.42 0.63 -5.55
C HIS A 12 2.97 1.59 -4.52
N ILE A 13 2.54 1.48 -3.27
CA ILE A 13 3.04 2.31 -2.18
C ILE A 13 3.48 1.45 -1.01
N GLY A 14 4.59 1.85 -0.39
CA GLY A 14 4.98 1.48 0.96
C GLY A 14 4.56 2.59 1.91
N ALA A 15 3.88 2.23 3.01
CA ALA A 15 3.44 3.18 4.01
C ALA A 15 3.71 2.63 5.42
N ASP A 16 3.96 3.53 6.36
CA ASP A 16 4.13 3.17 7.76
C ASP A 16 2.79 2.81 8.44
N GLN A 17 2.84 2.43 9.71
CA GLN A 17 1.64 2.09 10.50
C GLN A 17 0.67 3.27 10.69
N ARG A 18 1.12 4.51 10.47
CA ARG A 18 0.30 5.72 10.54
C ARG A 18 -0.36 6.04 9.18
N GLY A 19 0.03 5.32 8.12
CA GLY A 19 -0.43 5.55 6.75
C GLY A 19 0.38 6.61 6.01
N ILE A 20 1.55 7.01 6.54
CA ILE A 20 2.47 7.92 5.87
C ILE A 20 3.26 7.14 4.81
N VAL A 21 3.15 7.59 3.58
CA VAL A 21 3.78 6.93 2.43
C VAL A 21 5.26 7.30 2.37
N HIS A 22 6.12 6.30 2.39
CA HIS A 22 7.58 6.47 2.27
C HIS A 22 8.13 6.03 0.91
N THR A 23 7.45 5.12 0.22
CA THR A 23 7.89 4.63 -1.09
C THR A 23 6.72 4.64 -2.08
N VAL A 24 6.99 5.10 -3.31
CA VAL A 24 6.03 5.07 -4.42
C VAL A 24 6.71 4.47 -5.64
N ARG A 25 6.08 3.47 -6.26
CA ARG A 25 6.52 2.84 -7.50
C ARG A 25 5.38 2.85 -8.53
N ALA A 26 5.76 2.99 -9.78
CA ALA A 26 4.83 2.88 -10.91
C ALA A 26 5.29 1.76 -11.83
N THR A 27 4.37 0.89 -12.22
CA THR A 27 4.63 -0.22 -13.15
C THR A 27 3.57 -0.27 -14.24
N ALA A 28 3.85 -1.01 -15.32
CA ALA A 28 2.82 -1.36 -16.28
C ALA A 28 1.73 -2.20 -15.59
N ALA A 29 0.49 -2.10 -16.07
CA ALA A 29 -0.65 -2.82 -15.49
C ALA A 29 -0.51 -4.35 -15.53
N SER A 30 0.33 -4.88 -16.43
CA SER A 30 0.63 -6.31 -16.56
C SER A 30 1.56 -6.86 -15.46
N VAL A 31 2.28 -5.98 -14.75
CA VAL A 31 3.22 -6.41 -13.69
C VAL A 31 2.45 -6.89 -12.47
N ALA A 32 2.83 -8.05 -11.94
CA ALA A 32 2.20 -8.59 -10.74
C ALA A 32 2.64 -7.80 -9.49
N ASP A 33 1.69 -7.48 -8.62
CA ASP A 33 1.93 -6.63 -7.43
C ASP A 33 2.99 -7.23 -6.51
N ILE A 34 3.03 -8.55 -6.36
CA ILE A 34 3.98 -9.26 -5.49
C ILE A 34 5.44 -9.06 -5.91
N THR A 35 5.71 -8.85 -7.20
CA THR A 35 7.08 -8.62 -7.70
C THR A 35 7.65 -7.28 -7.25
N GLN A 36 6.79 -6.36 -6.80
CA GLN A 36 7.18 -5.03 -6.36
C GLN A 36 7.48 -4.96 -4.85
N LEU A 37 7.26 -6.05 -4.13
CA LEU A 37 7.46 -6.07 -2.68
C LEU A 37 8.90 -5.70 -2.26
N PRO A 38 9.98 -6.23 -2.88
CA PRO A 38 11.35 -5.84 -2.52
C PRO A 38 11.62 -4.35 -2.72
N ASP A 39 11.06 -3.75 -3.78
CA ASP A 39 11.24 -2.32 -4.10
C ASP A 39 10.45 -1.38 -3.18
N LEU A 40 9.48 -1.89 -2.44
CA LEU A 40 8.68 -1.14 -1.49
C LEU A 40 9.27 -1.15 -0.08
N LEU A 41 10.16 -2.10 0.21
CA LEU A 41 10.83 -2.23 1.50
C LEU A 41 12.15 -1.44 1.48
N HIS A 42 12.51 -0.82 2.61
CA HIS A 42 13.79 -0.12 2.78
C HIS A 42 14.72 -0.80 3.82
N GLY A 43 14.32 -1.99 4.31
CA GLY A 43 15.15 -2.85 5.16
C GLY A 43 15.11 -2.55 6.66
N GLN A 44 14.38 -1.51 7.09
CA GLN A 44 14.23 -1.15 8.51
C GLN A 44 12.87 -1.57 9.09
N GLU A 45 12.04 -2.22 8.29
CA GLU A 45 10.70 -2.63 8.70
C GLU A 45 10.78 -3.79 9.69
N ARG A 46 10.02 -3.66 10.77
CA ARG A 46 9.85 -4.73 11.77
C ARG A 46 8.68 -5.66 11.44
N GLU A 47 7.69 -5.14 10.73
CA GLU A 47 6.46 -5.85 10.36
C GLU A 47 6.04 -5.48 8.94
N LEU A 48 5.57 -6.46 8.20
CA LEU A 48 5.01 -6.29 6.86
C LEU A 48 3.53 -6.66 6.85
N PHE A 49 2.67 -5.69 6.52
CA PHE A 49 1.25 -5.89 6.28
C PHE A 49 0.95 -5.80 4.79
N GLY A 50 0.20 -6.74 4.26
CA GLY A 50 -0.19 -6.74 2.86
C GLY A 50 -1.47 -7.51 2.63
N ASP A 51 -1.99 -7.41 1.40
CA ASP A 51 -3.14 -8.18 0.97
C ASP A 51 -2.75 -9.64 0.70
N GLN A 52 -3.75 -10.49 0.59
CA GLN A 52 -3.59 -11.92 0.25
C GLN A 52 -2.85 -12.13 -1.07
N ALA A 53 -2.89 -11.16 -2.00
CA ALA A 53 -2.16 -11.20 -3.25
C ALA A 53 -0.63 -11.21 -3.07
N TYR A 54 -0.14 -10.69 -1.94
CA TYR A 54 1.28 -10.66 -1.58
C TYR A 54 1.73 -11.90 -0.79
N TRP A 55 0.85 -12.91 -0.63
CA TRP A 55 1.22 -14.12 0.07
C TRP A 55 2.12 -14.99 -0.79
N LYS A 56 3.35 -15.20 -0.34
CA LYS A 56 4.32 -16.14 -0.92
C LYS A 56 5.13 -16.77 0.21
N GLU A 57 5.25 -18.09 0.19
CA GLU A 57 5.89 -18.82 1.27
C GLU A 57 7.40 -18.57 1.34
N ASP A 58 8.07 -18.43 0.19
CA ASP A 58 9.50 -18.15 0.12
C ASP A 58 9.82 -16.76 0.67
N ASP A 59 9.02 -15.74 0.30
CA ASP A 59 9.17 -14.37 0.81
C ASP A 59 8.91 -14.35 2.34
N ARG A 60 7.94 -15.14 2.82
CA ARG A 60 7.69 -15.29 4.25
C ARG A 60 8.90 -15.83 4.99
N LYS A 61 9.49 -16.93 4.49
CA LYS A 61 10.69 -17.55 5.10
C LYS A 61 11.86 -16.58 5.10
N PHE A 62 12.13 -15.95 3.97
CA PHE A 62 13.22 -14.98 3.81
C PHE A 62 13.07 -13.79 4.77
N LEU A 63 11.92 -13.15 4.80
CA LEU A 63 11.67 -11.99 5.65
C LEU A 63 11.66 -12.35 7.14
N GLN A 64 11.16 -13.54 7.49
CA GLN A 64 11.22 -14.03 8.87
C GLN A 64 12.66 -14.34 9.32
N ALA A 65 13.49 -14.86 8.44
CA ALA A 65 14.91 -15.07 8.71
C ALA A 65 15.65 -13.74 8.96
N SER A 66 15.20 -12.64 8.32
CA SER A 66 15.70 -11.29 8.56
C SER A 66 15.12 -10.63 9.84
N GLY A 67 14.35 -11.36 10.65
CA GLY A 67 13.73 -10.84 11.87
C GLY A 67 12.44 -10.05 11.66
N MET A 68 11.94 -9.94 10.42
CA MET A 68 10.72 -9.23 10.09
C MET A 68 9.48 -10.09 10.36
N ARG A 69 8.47 -9.51 11.00
CA ARG A 69 7.18 -10.18 11.22
C ARG A 69 6.29 -10.08 9.98
N TYR A 70 6.07 -11.22 9.32
CA TYR A 70 5.23 -11.33 8.13
C TYR A 70 3.74 -11.39 8.50
N ARG A 71 3.01 -10.28 8.30
CA ARG A 71 1.60 -10.08 8.68
C ARG A 71 0.65 -10.03 7.47
N ILE A 72 0.99 -10.69 6.38
CA ILE A 72 0.12 -10.81 5.22
C ILE A 72 -1.12 -11.66 5.56
N ASN A 73 -2.27 -11.27 5.05
CA ASN A 73 -3.52 -11.99 5.26
C ASN A 73 -3.46 -13.40 4.68
N ARG A 74 -3.95 -14.38 5.44
CA ARG A 74 -3.98 -15.77 5.01
C ARG A 74 -5.17 -16.02 4.10
N ARG A 75 -4.97 -16.78 3.01
CA ARG A 75 -6.05 -17.24 2.14
C ARG A 75 -6.69 -18.54 2.69
N PRO A 76 -8.02 -18.72 2.49
CA PRO A 76 -8.59 -20.06 2.56
C PRO A 76 -8.00 -20.91 1.43
N THR A 77 -7.87 -22.20 1.65
CA THR A 77 -7.55 -23.17 0.59
C THR A 77 -8.84 -23.73 0.01
N SER A 78 -8.77 -24.31 -1.18
CA SER A 78 -9.92 -24.97 -1.81
C SER A 78 -10.57 -26.08 -0.94
N GLN A 79 -9.76 -26.66 -0.05
CA GLN A 79 -10.18 -27.79 0.82
C GLN A 79 -10.51 -27.36 2.26
N ARG A 80 -10.13 -26.14 2.69
CA ARG A 80 -10.30 -25.74 4.08
C ARG A 80 -10.60 -24.24 4.21
N SER A 81 -11.75 -23.94 4.80
CA SER A 81 -12.10 -22.58 5.20
C SER A 81 -11.21 -22.08 6.33
N LEU A 82 -11.10 -20.76 6.47
CA LEU A 82 -10.37 -20.18 7.60
C LEU A 82 -11.13 -20.41 8.90
N SER A 83 -10.41 -20.85 9.93
CA SER A 83 -10.97 -20.89 11.30
C SER A 83 -11.30 -19.48 11.79
N ASP A 84 -12.19 -19.36 12.77
CA ASP A 84 -12.62 -18.07 13.33
C ASP A 84 -11.44 -17.29 13.90
N ARG A 85 -10.49 -17.97 14.52
CA ARG A 85 -9.22 -17.36 14.97
C ARG A 85 -8.48 -16.68 13.82
N TRP A 86 -8.35 -17.33 12.66
CA TRP A 86 -7.67 -16.74 11.50
C TRP A 86 -8.48 -15.63 10.86
N ARG A 87 -9.82 -15.70 10.88
CA ARG A 87 -10.68 -14.60 10.43
C ARG A 87 -10.48 -13.36 11.30
N MET A 88 -10.42 -13.52 12.63
CA MET A 88 -10.13 -12.42 13.56
C MET A 88 -8.74 -11.81 13.30
N ILE A 89 -7.70 -12.64 13.13
CA ILE A 89 -6.34 -12.18 12.84
C ILE A 89 -6.31 -11.40 11.52
N ASN A 90 -6.90 -11.93 10.45
CA ASN A 90 -6.99 -11.25 9.16
C ASN A 90 -7.73 -9.92 9.27
N ARG A 91 -8.81 -9.85 10.05
CA ARG A 91 -9.55 -8.60 10.29
C ARG A 91 -8.70 -7.54 11.00
N ALA A 92 -7.92 -7.94 12.00
CA ALA A 92 -7.00 -7.03 12.69
C ALA A 92 -5.90 -6.52 11.74
N ARG A 93 -5.30 -7.40 10.93
CA ARG A 93 -4.30 -7.04 9.92
C ARG A 93 -4.87 -6.10 8.86
N SER A 94 -6.08 -6.35 8.38
CA SER A 94 -6.76 -5.50 7.40
C SER A 94 -7.02 -4.08 7.93
N ARG A 95 -7.29 -3.91 9.22
CA ARG A 95 -7.43 -2.57 9.84
C ARG A 95 -6.12 -1.78 9.77
N THR A 96 -4.97 -2.42 10.00
CA THR A 96 -3.66 -1.76 9.87
C THR A 96 -3.40 -1.39 8.42
N ARG A 97 -3.65 -2.30 7.48
CA ARG A 97 -3.49 -2.07 6.04
C ARG A 97 -4.37 -0.92 5.52
N ALA A 98 -5.60 -0.82 6.01
CA ALA A 98 -6.54 0.23 5.60
C ALA A 98 -5.99 1.66 5.83
N ARG A 99 -5.05 1.85 6.74
CA ARG A 99 -4.37 3.14 6.93
C ARG A 99 -3.54 3.55 5.71
N GLY A 100 -2.85 2.61 5.07
CA GLY A 100 -2.15 2.87 3.80
C GLY A 100 -3.12 3.21 2.66
N GLU A 101 -4.31 2.59 2.62
CA GLU A 101 -5.35 2.91 1.64
C GLU A 101 -5.88 4.35 1.79
N HIS A 102 -5.75 4.95 2.97
CA HIS A 102 -6.18 6.32 3.21
C HIS A 102 -5.41 7.34 2.35
N ALA A 103 -4.11 7.12 2.13
CA ALA A 103 -3.32 7.96 1.23
C ALA A 103 -3.84 7.88 -0.22
N PHE A 104 -4.22 6.69 -0.70
CA PHE A 104 -4.87 6.55 -2.01
C PHE A 104 -6.21 7.28 -2.09
N ARG A 105 -7.01 7.26 -1.01
CA ARG A 105 -8.28 7.98 -0.96
C ARG A 105 -8.07 9.49 -1.12
N ILE A 106 -7.09 10.07 -0.44
CA ILE A 106 -6.74 11.49 -0.57
C ILE A 106 -6.38 11.80 -2.03
N VAL A 107 -5.44 11.06 -2.58
CA VAL A 107 -4.90 11.31 -3.93
C VAL A 107 -5.95 11.07 -5.02
N LYS A 108 -6.73 9.99 -4.93
CA LYS A 108 -7.70 9.61 -5.97
C LYS A 108 -9.03 10.35 -5.84
N GLN A 109 -9.59 10.43 -4.62
CA GLN A 109 -10.94 10.96 -4.41
C GLN A 109 -10.94 12.46 -4.15
N LEU A 110 -10.07 12.97 -3.26
CA LEU A 110 -10.06 14.39 -2.94
C LEU A 110 -9.37 15.21 -4.04
N TRP A 111 -8.30 14.69 -4.66
CA TRP A 111 -7.50 15.45 -5.64
C TRP A 111 -7.68 14.98 -7.08
N GLY A 112 -8.60 14.05 -7.32
CA GLY A 112 -8.99 13.62 -8.66
C GLY A 112 -7.89 12.96 -9.48
N PHE A 113 -6.91 12.29 -8.85
CA PHE A 113 -5.86 11.55 -9.54
C PHE A 113 -6.42 10.23 -10.10
N ALA A 114 -7.38 10.31 -11.03
CA ALA A 114 -8.06 9.15 -11.59
C ALA A 114 -7.46 8.66 -12.91
N LYS A 115 -6.75 9.56 -13.64
CA LYS A 115 -6.22 9.27 -14.97
C LYS A 115 -4.76 9.66 -15.09
N VAL A 116 -4.03 8.87 -15.88
CA VAL A 116 -2.67 9.17 -16.33
C VAL A 116 -2.70 10.40 -17.25
N ARG A 117 -1.88 11.41 -16.98
CA ARG A 117 -1.83 12.65 -17.79
C ARG A 117 -0.59 12.77 -18.66
N TYR A 118 0.47 12.03 -18.38
CA TYR A 118 1.73 12.11 -19.09
C TYR A 118 2.02 10.82 -19.84
N ARG A 119 2.77 10.91 -20.93
CA ARG A 119 3.34 9.73 -21.59
C ARG A 119 4.55 9.21 -20.78
N GLY A 120 4.61 7.88 -20.65
CA GLY A 120 5.70 7.17 -20.00
C GLY A 120 5.58 7.07 -18.48
N LEU A 121 6.25 6.05 -17.93
CA LEU A 121 6.19 5.73 -16.50
C LEU A 121 6.87 6.80 -15.64
N ALA A 122 8.04 7.30 -16.05
CA ALA A 122 8.86 8.21 -15.24
C ALA A 122 8.13 9.51 -14.87
N LYS A 123 7.49 10.17 -15.86
CA LYS A 123 6.75 11.44 -15.62
C LYS A 123 5.52 11.22 -14.72
N ASN A 124 4.84 10.09 -14.89
CA ASN A 124 3.68 9.75 -14.06
C ASN A 124 4.11 9.33 -12.65
N LEU A 125 5.25 8.64 -12.50
CA LEU A 125 5.84 8.32 -11.20
C LEU A 125 6.22 9.60 -10.44
N ALA A 126 6.94 10.54 -11.07
CA ALA A 126 7.31 11.81 -10.45
C ALA A 126 6.07 12.58 -9.95
N ARG A 127 5.02 12.63 -10.78
CA ARG A 127 3.74 13.23 -10.35
C ARG A 127 3.12 12.47 -9.18
N ALA A 128 3.08 11.13 -9.22
CA ALA A 128 2.54 10.34 -8.13
C ALA A 128 3.31 10.58 -6.83
N GLN A 129 4.65 10.61 -6.88
CA GLN A 129 5.50 10.92 -5.73
C GLN A 129 5.16 12.28 -5.11
N THR A 130 5.03 13.33 -5.94
CA THR A 130 4.60 14.66 -5.47
C THR A 130 3.22 14.60 -4.81
N MET A 131 2.26 13.92 -5.42
CA MET A 131 0.90 13.80 -4.87
C MET A 131 0.88 13.06 -3.54
N PHE A 132 1.64 11.97 -3.39
CA PHE A 132 1.72 11.24 -2.12
C PHE A 132 2.50 12.01 -1.05
N ALA A 133 3.55 12.77 -1.42
CA ALA A 133 4.22 13.67 -0.48
C ALA A 133 3.27 14.74 0.07
N LEU A 134 2.48 15.37 -0.80
CA LEU A 134 1.44 16.32 -0.39
C LEU A 134 0.34 15.64 0.44
N ALA A 135 -0.04 14.38 0.10
CA ALA A 135 -1.00 13.62 0.88
C ALA A 135 -0.49 13.34 2.31
N ASN A 136 0.81 13.08 2.47
CA ASN A 136 1.42 12.93 3.79
C ASN A 136 1.28 14.24 4.61
N LEU A 137 1.61 15.39 4.02
CA LEU A 137 1.43 16.70 4.68
C LEU A 137 -0.04 16.95 5.03
N TYR A 138 -0.96 16.63 4.12
CA TYR A 138 -2.39 16.75 4.37
C TYR A 138 -2.86 15.88 5.53
N GLN A 139 -2.36 14.64 5.66
CA GLN A 139 -2.70 13.74 6.76
C GLN A 139 -2.27 14.30 8.12
N VAL A 140 -1.06 14.89 8.19
CA VAL A 140 -0.51 15.43 9.44
C VAL A 140 -0.77 16.92 9.65
N ARG A 141 -1.51 17.59 8.74
CA ARG A 141 -1.74 19.04 8.76
C ARG A 141 -2.18 19.60 10.11
N ARG A 142 -3.07 18.89 10.81
CA ARG A 142 -3.54 19.33 12.13
C ARG A 142 -2.46 19.27 13.21
N GLN A 143 -1.44 18.42 13.04
CA GLN A 143 -0.30 18.33 13.96
C GLN A 143 0.73 19.42 13.68
N LEU A 144 0.83 19.87 12.41
CA LEU A 144 1.77 20.90 11.97
C LEU A 144 1.26 22.32 12.27
N LEU A 145 -0.05 22.50 12.44
CA LEU A 145 -0.63 23.80 12.73
C LEU A 145 -0.50 24.15 14.21
N PRO A 146 -0.22 25.42 14.54
CA PRO A 146 -0.24 25.90 15.93
C PRO A 146 -1.60 25.71 16.58
N ALA A 147 -1.63 25.62 17.89
CA ALA A 147 -2.83 25.26 18.65
C ALA A 147 -4.06 26.13 18.32
N GLY A 148 -3.88 27.43 18.09
CA GLY A 148 -4.96 28.36 17.75
C GLY A 148 -5.54 28.20 16.32
N ALA A 149 -4.78 27.64 15.39
CA ALA A 149 -5.21 27.42 14.01
C ALA A 149 -5.91 26.06 13.79
N ARG A 150 -5.94 25.18 14.80
CA ARG A 150 -6.48 23.82 14.69
C ARG A 150 -8.03 23.79 14.64
N CYS A 151 -8.69 24.84 15.09
CA CYS A 151 -10.15 24.91 15.11
C CYS A 151 -10.77 25.35 13.78
N ALA A 152 -9.99 25.84 12.81
CA ALA A 152 -10.48 26.41 11.54
C ALA A 152 -10.46 25.41 10.35
N LEU A 153 -10.20 24.15 10.59
CA LEU A 153 -10.13 23.05 9.58
C LEU A 153 -11.11 21.94 10.00
#